data_f2b84841e081de32bbc14429f503b233
#
_entry.id   f2b84841e081de32bbc14429f503b233
#
_cell.length_a   1.000
_cell.length_b   1.000
_cell.length_c   1.000
_cell.angle_alpha   90.00
_cell.angle_beta   90.00
_cell.angle_gamma   90.00
#
_symmetry.space_group_name_H-M   'P 1'
#
loop_
_entity.id
_entity.type
_entity.pdbx_description
1 polymer ?
#
loop_
_entity_poly.entity_id
_entity_poly.type
_entity_poly.pdbx_seq_one_letter_code
_entity_poly.pdbx_strand_id
1 'polypeptide(L)'
;MRGAKPASVLLLAIILSGCQLLPSGNRSSDSRTPPPIPRGTSQTGAFTPSVTGQQCFAQLSATGANYSPLPNANDAPGCTRIDTVSLGGLQGDVSRFAIANLGPVTCATASTFAGWARFGVDRAARVHLGSKLARIETMGSYACRNVAGSNKRSAHARAEAIDVSAFILEDGRRIAVKGDWNGGTPGERAFLRVVRDSACKRFGTVLSPEYDAAHADHLHLEVGDSSFCR
;
A
#
# COMPACT_ATOMS: atom_id res chain seq x y z
N MET A 1 14.45 32.30 54.32
CA MET A 1 13.99 31.82 55.66
C MET A 1 13.06 30.62 55.40
N ARG A 2 13.46 29.48 55.98
CA ARG A 2 12.66 28.37 56.49
C ARG A 2 11.70 27.71 55.47
N GLY A 3 11.64 26.42 55.24
CA GLY A 3 12.30 25.28 55.88
C GLY A 3 11.77 24.02 55.22
N ALA A 4 12.64 23.08 55.12
CA ALA A 4 12.37 21.71 54.69
C ALA A 4 11.58 20.91 55.73
N LYS A 5 10.89 19.81 55.30
CA LYS A 5 11.02 18.51 55.98
C LYS A 5 10.35 17.39 55.19
N PRO A 6 10.95 16.20 55.23
CA PRO A 6 10.46 14.99 54.54
C PRO A 6 9.66 14.07 55.47
N ALA A 7 8.93 13.14 54.94
CA ALA A 7 8.43 11.96 55.65
C ALA A 7 8.38 10.79 54.62
N SER A 8 9.30 9.87 54.66
CA SER A 8 9.39 8.60 55.45
C SER A 8 8.29 7.59 55.08
N VAL A 9 8.66 6.68 54.24
CA VAL A 9 8.72 5.19 54.35
C VAL A 9 7.64 4.51 55.17
N LEU A 10 6.90 3.59 54.55
CA LEU A 10 6.59 2.30 55.20
C LEU A 10 6.48 1.18 54.16
N LEU A 11 7.44 0.25 54.20
CA LEU A 11 7.37 -1.07 53.64
C LEU A 11 6.34 -1.90 54.40
N LEU A 12 5.48 -2.62 53.73
CA LEU A 12 4.77 -3.73 54.33
C LEU A 12 4.88 -4.96 53.42
N ALA A 13 5.81 -5.85 53.77
CA ALA A 13 5.93 -7.19 53.23
C ALA A 13 4.90 -8.09 53.89
N ILE A 14 3.99 -8.70 53.14
CA ILE A 14 3.14 -9.76 53.61
C ILE A 14 3.52 -11.04 52.87
N ILE A 15 4.18 -11.95 53.62
CA ILE A 15 4.44 -13.32 53.22
C ILE A 15 3.21 -14.12 53.65
N LEU A 16 2.52 -14.75 52.70
CA LEU A 16 1.52 -15.76 52.99
C LEU A 16 1.96 -17.10 52.36
N SER A 17 2.49 -17.94 53.22
CA SER A 17 2.68 -19.37 52.98
C SER A 17 1.31 -20.06 53.04
N GLY A 18 0.90 -20.69 51.95
CA GLY A 18 -0.30 -21.51 51.87
C GLY A 18 0.06 -22.93 51.41
N CYS A 19 -0.06 -23.90 52.31
CA CYS A 19 0.22 -25.31 52.13
C CYS A 19 -0.68 -25.97 51.12
N GLN A 20 -0.04 -26.84 50.36
CA GLN A 20 -0.67 -27.78 49.43
C GLN A 20 -1.38 -28.92 50.19
N LEU A 21 -2.57 -29.24 49.77
CA LEU A 21 -3.21 -30.54 50.01
C LEU A 21 -3.81 -30.99 48.68
N LEU A 22 -3.08 -31.85 47.96
CA LEU A 22 -3.57 -32.55 46.79
C LEU A 22 -3.99 -33.98 47.20
N PRO A 23 -5.18 -34.45 46.88
CA PRO A 23 -5.52 -35.88 46.98
C PRO A 23 -4.94 -36.63 45.80
N SER A 24 -4.20 -37.69 46.09
CA SER A 24 -3.70 -38.65 45.11
C SER A 24 -4.84 -39.41 44.47
N GLY A 25 -5.24 -39.01 43.26
CA GLY A 25 -6.12 -39.79 42.38
C GLY A 25 -5.28 -40.56 41.38
N ASN A 26 -5.28 -41.88 41.56
CA ASN A 26 -4.69 -42.86 40.66
C ASN A 26 -5.42 -42.79 39.31
N ARG A 27 -4.83 -42.19 38.29
CA ARG A 27 -5.34 -42.23 36.90
C ARG A 27 -4.48 -43.18 36.11
N SER A 28 -5.09 -44.30 35.74
CA SER A 28 -4.58 -45.18 34.71
C SER A 28 -4.19 -44.43 33.45
N SER A 29 -2.95 -44.57 33.05
CA SER A 29 -2.40 -44.01 31.81
C SER A 29 -2.98 -44.74 30.60
N ASP A 30 -4.11 -44.24 30.07
CA ASP A 30 -4.58 -44.64 28.75
C ASP A 30 -3.82 -43.75 27.73
N SER A 31 -2.69 -44.25 27.27
CA SER A 31 -1.83 -43.62 26.26
C SER A 31 -2.47 -43.76 24.89
N ARG A 32 -3.51 -42.97 24.63
CA ARG A 32 -3.94 -42.71 23.26
C ARG A 32 -3.08 -41.57 22.70
N THR A 33 -2.03 -41.98 21.99
CA THR A 33 -1.29 -41.04 21.12
C THR A 33 -2.28 -40.40 20.15
N PRO A 34 -2.44 -39.07 20.14
CA PRO A 34 -3.26 -38.41 19.14
C PRO A 34 -2.73 -38.77 17.74
N PRO A 35 -3.58 -39.01 16.75
CA PRO A 35 -3.11 -39.21 15.38
C PRO A 35 -2.27 -37.99 14.95
N PRO A 36 -1.17 -38.21 14.21
CA PRO A 36 -0.34 -37.09 13.73
C PRO A 36 -1.21 -36.15 12.90
N ILE A 37 -1.26 -34.90 13.33
CA ILE A 37 -1.86 -33.84 12.53
C ILE A 37 -1.11 -33.85 11.19
N PRO A 38 -1.79 -34.01 10.04
CA PRO A 38 -1.14 -33.91 8.77
C PRO A 38 -0.46 -32.53 8.75
N ARG A 39 0.87 -32.49 8.74
CA ARG A 39 1.60 -31.28 8.38
C ARG A 39 1.16 -30.95 6.97
N GLY A 40 0.25 -29.96 6.86
CA GLY A 40 -0.01 -29.34 5.59
C GLY A 40 1.35 -28.98 5.03
N THR A 41 1.76 -29.64 3.96
CA THR A 41 2.86 -29.19 3.13
C THR A 41 2.44 -27.82 2.67
N SER A 42 2.99 -26.77 3.30
CA SER A 42 3.04 -25.45 2.68
C SER A 42 3.77 -25.69 1.37
N GLN A 43 3.03 -25.88 0.31
CA GLN A 43 3.56 -25.75 -1.03
C GLN A 43 3.98 -24.28 -1.14
N THR A 44 5.21 -23.99 -0.74
CA THR A 44 5.96 -22.86 -1.26
C THR A 44 6.19 -23.21 -2.74
N GLY A 45 5.14 -23.08 -3.55
CA GLY A 45 5.26 -23.14 -4.99
C GLY A 45 6.31 -22.10 -5.36
N ALA A 46 7.43 -22.55 -5.93
CA ALA A 46 8.44 -21.65 -6.41
C ALA A 46 7.76 -20.64 -7.34
N PHE A 47 7.81 -19.36 -6.99
CA PHE A 47 7.28 -18.30 -7.83
C PHE A 47 8.02 -18.33 -9.16
N THR A 48 7.33 -18.70 -10.24
CA THR A 48 7.89 -18.67 -11.59
C THR A 48 7.13 -17.59 -12.37
N PRO A 49 7.70 -16.39 -12.52
CA PRO A 49 7.11 -15.34 -13.33
C PRO A 49 7.07 -15.75 -14.80
N SER A 50 6.14 -15.17 -15.57
CA SER A 50 6.16 -15.28 -17.04
C SER A 50 7.45 -14.70 -17.62
N VAL A 51 7.79 -15.01 -18.87
CA VAL A 51 8.95 -14.39 -19.56
C VAL A 51 8.79 -12.87 -19.60
N THR A 52 7.60 -12.38 -19.90
CA THR A 52 7.27 -10.95 -19.90
C THR A 52 7.39 -10.36 -18.48
N GLY A 53 6.93 -11.11 -17.46
CA GLY A 53 7.08 -10.72 -16.05
C GLY A 53 8.54 -10.57 -15.63
N GLN A 54 9.42 -11.52 -16.02
CA GLN A 54 10.85 -11.44 -15.74
C GLN A 54 11.52 -10.19 -16.34
N GLN A 55 11.19 -9.87 -17.60
CA GLN A 55 11.69 -8.66 -18.25
C GLN A 55 11.19 -7.39 -17.54
N CYS A 56 9.90 -7.37 -17.18
CA CYS A 56 9.32 -6.25 -16.44
C CYS A 56 9.99 -6.05 -15.08
N PHE A 57 10.23 -7.13 -14.32
CA PHE A 57 10.90 -7.04 -13.02
C PHE A 57 12.33 -6.50 -13.15
N ALA A 58 13.06 -6.92 -14.18
CA ALA A 58 14.40 -6.39 -14.46
C ALA A 58 14.35 -4.89 -14.77
N GLN A 59 13.37 -4.43 -15.56
CA GLN A 59 13.18 -3.01 -15.85
C GLN A 59 12.78 -2.23 -14.60
N LEU A 60 11.85 -2.74 -13.79
CA LEU A 60 11.44 -2.10 -12.53
C LEU A 60 12.61 -1.97 -11.57
N SER A 61 13.46 -3.01 -11.45
CA SER A 61 14.70 -2.96 -10.67
C SER A 61 15.65 -1.85 -11.14
N ALA A 62 15.80 -1.68 -12.45
CA ALA A 62 16.64 -0.64 -13.03
C ALA A 62 16.17 0.78 -12.70
N THR A 63 14.90 0.98 -12.34
CA THR A 63 14.38 2.28 -11.86
C THR A 63 14.76 2.60 -10.41
N GLY A 64 15.36 1.65 -9.68
CA GLY A 64 15.65 1.78 -8.25
C GLY A 64 14.42 1.59 -7.36
N ALA A 65 13.36 0.96 -7.86
CA ALA A 65 12.17 0.64 -7.07
C ALA A 65 12.49 -0.36 -5.95
N ASN A 66 11.87 -0.15 -4.78
CA ASN A 66 11.84 -1.12 -3.69
C ASN A 66 10.57 -1.95 -3.80
N TYR A 67 10.69 -3.18 -4.25
CA TYR A 67 9.55 -4.06 -4.48
C TYR A 67 9.91 -5.53 -4.18
N SER A 68 8.88 -6.36 -4.02
CA SER A 68 8.99 -7.82 -3.95
C SER A 68 7.98 -8.45 -4.90
N PRO A 69 8.39 -9.38 -5.77
CA PRO A 69 7.45 -10.15 -6.58
C PRO A 69 6.48 -10.96 -5.72
N LEU A 70 5.24 -11.09 -6.18
CA LEU A 70 4.19 -11.84 -5.49
C LEU A 70 3.80 -13.07 -6.33
N PRO A 71 3.37 -14.17 -5.68
CA PRO A 71 2.88 -15.35 -6.38
C PRO A 71 1.70 -15.03 -7.29
N ASN A 72 1.67 -15.63 -8.48
CA ASN A 72 0.53 -15.55 -9.37
C ASN A 72 -0.70 -16.23 -8.74
N ALA A 73 -1.86 -15.62 -8.87
CA ALA A 73 -3.12 -16.15 -8.36
C ALA A 73 -4.31 -15.82 -9.26
N ASN A 74 -5.28 -16.74 -9.27
CA ASN A 74 -6.61 -16.55 -9.84
C ASN A 74 -7.61 -16.66 -8.68
N ASP A 75 -8.04 -15.51 -8.15
CA ASP A 75 -8.87 -15.47 -6.94
C ASP A 75 -10.35 -15.75 -7.22
N ALA A 76 -10.83 -15.42 -8.43
CA ALA A 76 -12.17 -15.71 -8.92
C ALA A 76 -12.23 -15.48 -10.46
N PRO A 77 -13.31 -15.86 -11.14
CA PRO A 77 -13.48 -15.55 -12.57
C PRO A 77 -13.30 -14.06 -12.87
N GLY A 78 -12.28 -13.72 -13.67
CA GLY A 78 -11.90 -12.35 -14.01
C GLY A 78 -11.21 -11.55 -12.89
N CYS A 79 -10.79 -12.20 -11.81
CA CYS A 79 -10.01 -11.61 -10.73
C CYS A 79 -8.64 -12.30 -10.64
N THR A 80 -7.60 -11.63 -11.10
CA THR A 80 -6.27 -12.22 -11.22
C THR A 80 -5.17 -11.33 -10.67
N ARG A 81 -4.12 -11.96 -10.15
CA ARG A 81 -2.88 -11.30 -9.73
C ARG A 81 -1.72 -12.00 -10.45
N ILE A 82 -1.48 -11.61 -11.69
CA ILE A 82 -0.44 -12.19 -12.55
C ILE A 82 0.72 -11.20 -12.66
N ASP A 83 1.95 -11.71 -12.46
CA ASP A 83 3.18 -10.92 -12.46
C ASP A 83 3.08 -9.65 -11.60
N THR A 84 2.45 -9.81 -10.42
CA THR A 84 2.25 -8.71 -9.47
C THR A 84 3.43 -8.54 -8.54
N VAL A 85 3.57 -7.33 -8.02
CA VAL A 85 4.56 -6.96 -7.00
C VAL A 85 3.90 -6.28 -5.82
N SER A 86 4.54 -6.39 -4.65
CA SER A 86 4.38 -5.45 -3.55
C SER A 86 5.39 -4.32 -3.74
N LEU A 87 4.95 -3.09 -3.82
CA LEU A 87 5.78 -1.91 -4.08
C LEU A 87 5.80 -1.00 -2.84
N GLY A 88 6.95 -0.91 -2.17
CA GLY A 88 7.11 -0.15 -0.92
C GLY A 88 7.75 1.23 -1.10
N GLY A 89 8.43 1.49 -2.21
CA GLY A 89 9.08 2.77 -2.44
C GLY A 89 9.68 2.92 -3.82
N LEU A 90 9.92 4.17 -4.22
CA LEU A 90 10.42 4.55 -5.53
C LEU A 90 11.58 5.53 -5.42
N GLN A 91 12.36 5.59 -6.48
CA GLN A 91 13.45 6.54 -6.65
C GLN A 91 12.97 7.77 -7.42
N GLY A 92 13.02 8.94 -6.78
CA GLY A 92 12.89 10.23 -7.45
C GLY A 92 14.20 10.70 -8.09
N ASP A 93 14.23 11.94 -8.55
CA ASP A 93 15.47 12.52 -9.13
C ASP A 93 16.54 12.78 -8.06
N VAL A 94 16.13 13.15 -6.85
CA VAL A 94 17.04 13.61 -5.78
C VAL A 94 16.88 12.86 -4.47
N SER A 95 15.78 12.17 -4.25
CA SER A 95 15.50 11.42 -3.02
C SER A 95 14.63 10.20 -3.31
N ARG A 96 14.54 9.30 -2.35
CA ARG A 96 13.60 8.18 -2.36
C ARG A 96 12.35 8.60 -1.60
N PHE A 97 11.21 8.05 -2.02
CA PHE A 97 9.94 8.25 -1.32
C PHE A 97 9.18 6.93 -1.18
N ALA A 98 8.39 6.82 -0.13
CA ALA A 98 7.61 5.63 0.17
C ALA A 98 6.30 5.57 -0.64
N ILE A 99 5.79 4.35 -0.82
CA ILE A 99 4.43 4.09 -1.31
C ILE A 99 3.67 3.41 -0.17
N ALA A 100 2.50 3.92 0.18
CA ALA A 100 1.68 3.38 1.26
C ALA A 100 0.35 2.82 0.74
N ASN A 101 -0.10 1.72 1.34
CA ASN A 101 -1.41 1.09 1.13
C ASN A 101 -1.69 0.60 -0.30
N LEU A 102 -0.67 0.30 -1.10
CA LEU A 102 -0.87 -0.03 -2.52
C LEU A 102 -1.48 -1.44 -2.72
N GLY A 103 -1.03 -2.42 -1.95
CA GLY A 103 -1.40 -3.82 -2.19
C GLY A 103 -0.73 -4.42 -3.44
N PRO A 104 -1.17 -5.60 -3.90
CA PRO A 104 -0.68 -6.20 -5.13
C PRO A 104 -0.96 -5.33 -6.35
N VAL A 105 0.05 -5.10 -7.18
CA VAL A 105 -0.05 -4.35 -8.44
C VAL A 105 0.73 -5.07 -9.53
N THR A 106 0.21 -5.13 -10.77
CA THR A 106 0.98 -5.76 -11.86
C THR A 106 2.30 -5.01 -12.08
N CYS A 107 3.33 -5.73 -12.49
CA CYS A 107 4.62 -5.10 -12.76
C CYS A 107 4.53 -4.00 -13.82
N ALA A 108 3.70 -4.19 -14.85
CA ALA A 108 3.48 -3.17 -15.87
C ALA A 108 2.88 -1.88 -15.30
N THR A 109 1.85 -2.01 -14.45
CA THR A 109 1.25 -0.87 -13.74
C THR A 109 2.26 -0.21 -12.80
N ALA A 110 3.03 -0.99 -12.04
CA ALA A 110 4.09 -0.50 -11.15
C ALA A 110 5.16 0.28 -11.91
N SER A 111 5.57 -0.19 -13.09
CA SER A 111 6.58 0.48 -13.94
C SER A 111 6.06 1.82 -14.48
N THR A 112 4.81 1.86 -14.97
CA THR A 112 4.16 3.10 -15.41
C THR A 112 4.03 4.08 -14.25
N PHE A 113 3.62 3.58 -13.08
CA PHE A 113 3.49 4.37 -11.86
C PHE A 113 4.82 4.94 -11.40
N ALA A 114 5.90 4.15 -11.43
CA ALA A 114 7.25 4.62 -11.10
C ALA A 114 7.71 5.77 -12.00
N GLY A 115 7.47 5.66 -13.31
CA GLY A 115 7.76 6.72 -14.27
C GLY A 115 6.94 7.98 -14.01
N TRP A 116 5.64 7.85 -13.73
CA TRP A 116 4.77 8.97 -13.36
C TRP A 116 5.19 9.60 -12.04
N ALA A 117 5.43 8.81 -11.01
CA ALA A 117 5.81 9.29 -9.69
C ALA A 117 7.11 10.10 -9.72
N ARG A 118 8.12 9.64 -10.48
CA ARG A 118 9.41 10.34 -10.62
C ARG A 118 9.29 11.59 -11.46
N PHE A 119 8.75 11.47 -12.67
CA PHE A 119 8.81 12.55 -13.67
C PHE A 119 7.61 13.51 -13.61
N GLY A 120 6.47 13.04 -13.10
CA GLY A 120 5.26 13.83 -12.94
C GLY A 120 5.12 14.41 -11.53
N VAL A 121 5.19 13.54 -10.49
CA VAL A 121 4.87 13.94 -9.12
C VAL A 121 6.05 14.59 -8.41
N ASP A 122 7.19 13.89 -8.29
CA ASP A 122 8.36 14.40 -7.55
C ASP A 122 8.86 15.75 -8.10
N ARG A 123 8.89 15.90 -9.42
CA ARG A 123 9.27 17.16 -10.04
C ARG A 123 8.26 18.27 -9.80
N ALA A 124 6.95 17.96 -9.93
CA ALA A 124 5.89 18.93 -9.68
C ALA A 124 5.87 19.38 -8.21
N ALA A 125 6.12 18.49 -7.24
CA ALA A 125 6.20 18.84 -5.83
C ALA A 125 7.30 19.89 -5.57
N ARG A 126 8.47 19.70 -6.13
CA ARG A 126 9.58 20.66 -6.00
C ARG A 126 9.28 21.99 -6.67
N VAL A 127 8.62 21.98 -7.83
CA VAL A 127 8.33 23.20 -8.61
C VAL A 127 7.19 24.01 -7.99
N HIS A 128 6.07 23.37 -7.64
CA HIS A 128 4.86 24.06 -7.20
C HIS A 128 4.76 24.22 -5.68
N LEU A 129 5.45 23.34 -4.93
CA LEU A 129 5.32 23.30 -3.48
C LEU A 129 6.64 23.58 -2.74
N GLY A 130 7.77 23.68 -3.47
CA GLY A 130 9.09 24.00 -2.92
C GLY A 130 9.66 22.91 -2.00
N SER A 131 9.07 21.69 -1.99
CA SER A 131 9.50 20.60 -1.14
C SER A 131 9.57 19.30 -1.94
N LYS A 132 10.40 18.36 -1.47
CA LYS A 132 10.51 17.03 -2.08
C LYS A 132 9.35 16.14 -1.63
N LEU A 133 9.08 15.12 -2.42
CA LEU A 133 8.13 14.07 -2.07
C LEU A 133 8.74 13.13 -1.04
N ALA A 134 8.01 12.82 0.04
CA ALA A 134 8.36 11.84 1.06
C ALA A 134 7.55 10.54 0.92
N ARG A 135 6.27 10.64 0.50
CA ARG A 135 5.39 9.47 0.35
C ARG A 135 4.22 9.75 -0.57
N ILE A 136 3.77 8.74 -1.32
CA ILE A 136 2.47 8.72 -2.01
C ILE A 136 1.55 7.79 -1.20
N GLU A 137 0.37 8.27 -0.84
CA GLU A 137 -0.68 7.49 -0.19
C GLU A 137 -1.69 7.01 -1.22
N THR A 138 -2.01 5.72 -1.18
CA THR A 138 -2.98 5.10 -2.09
C THR A 138 -4.15 4.51 -1.33
N MET A 139 -5.25 4.28 -2.01
CA MET A 139 -6.42 3.54 -1.54
C MET A 139 -6.40 2.08 -2.03
N GLY A 140 -5.29 1.68 -2.64
CA GLY A 140 -5.05 0.32 -3.10
C GLY A 140 -4.96 0.18 -4.61
N SER A 141 -4.68 -1.06 -5.03
CA SER A 141 -4.63 -1.48 -6.44
C SER A 141 -5.56 -2.65 -6.68
N TYR A 142 -5.40 -3.77 -5.96
CA TYR A 142 -6.20 -4.97 -6.20
C TYR A 142 -7.50 -4.99 -5.40
N ALA A 143 -8.62 -5.16 -6.11
CA ALA A 143 -9.94 -5.42 -5.52
C ALA A 143 -10.79 -6.24 -6.50
N CYS A 144 -11.16 -7.48 -6.11
CA CYS A 144 -12.01 -8.34 -6.93
C CYS A 144 -13.46 -7.82 -6.94
N ARG A 145 -13.73 -6.86 -7.82
CA ARG A 145 -15.04 -6.21 -7.94
C ARG A 145 -15.34 -5.83 -9.39
N ASN A 146 -16.60 -5.57 -9.66
CA ASN A 146 -17.02 -4.97 -10.93
C ASN A 146 -16.91 -3.44 -10.87
N VAL A 147 -16.93 -2.81 -12.03
CA VAL A 147 -17.19 -1.37 -12.17
C VAL A 147 -18.58 -1.08 -11.58
N ALA A 148 -18.71 0.00 -10.84
CA ALA A 148 -19.97 0.39 -10.21
C ALA A 148 -21.11 0.48 -11.23
N GLY A 149 -22.25 -0.13 -10.92
CA GLY A 149 -23.41 -0.16 -11.81
C GLY A 149 -23.26 -1.03 -13.07
N SER A 150 -22.24 -1.92 -13.14
CA SER A 150 -21.94 -2.73 -14.32
C SER A 150 -21.61 -4.18 -13.94
N ASN A 151 -21.80 -5.10 -14.88
CA ASN A 151 -21.33 -6.49 -14.78
C ASN A 151 -19.89 -6.66 -15.27
N LYS A 152 -19.24 -5.61 -15.77
CA LYS A 152 -17.86 -5.62 -16.25
C LYS A 152 -16.89 -5.58 -15.09
N ARG A 153 -15.88 -6.45 -15.10
CA ARG A 153 -14.78 -6.41 -14.13
C ARG A 153 -14.02 -5.09 -14.19
N SER A 154 -13.76 -4.50 -13.03
CA SER A 154 -12.88 -3.34 -12.89
C SER A 154 -11.42 -3.74 -13.21
N ALA A 155 -10.59 -2.80 -13.62
CA ALA A 155 -9.15 -2.99 -13.75
C ALA A 155 -8.50 -3.37 -12.41
N HIS A 156 -9.04 -2.90 -11.30
CA HIS A 156 -8.63 -3.34 -9.96
C HIS A 156 -8.73 -4.86 -9.77
N ALA A 157 -9.68 -5.54 -10.44
CA ALA A 157 -9.82 -6.99 -10.35
C ALA A 157 -8.63 -7.75 -10.97
N ARG A 158 -7.80 -7.07 -11.74
CA ARG A 158 -6.57 -7.61 -12.34
C ARG A 158 -5.30 -6.90 -11.84
N ALA A 159 -5.41 -6.08 -10.76
CA ALA A 159 -4.31 -5.27 -10.23
C ALA A 159 -3.68 -4.32 -11.28
N GLU A 160 -4.48 -3.83 -12.23
CA GLU A 160 -4.07 -2.98 -13.35
C GLU A 160 -4.42 -1.50 -13.13
N ALA A 161 -4.96 -1.14 -11.96
CA ALA A 161 -5.28 0.22 -11.58
C ALA A 161 -4.72 0.56 -10.20
N ILE A 162 -4.52 1.85 -9.94
CA ILE A 162 -4.08 2.41 -8.64
C ILE A 162 -4.94 3.62 -8.32
N ASP A 163 -5.47 3.67 -7.08
CA ASP A 163 -6.18 4.83 -6.56
C ASP A 163 -5.26 5.64 -5.64
N VAL A 164 -4.92 6.88 -6.01
CA VAL A 164 -4.01 7.76 -5.28
C VAL A 164 -4.80 8.82 -4.54
N SER A 165 -4.68 8.87 -3.20
CA SER A 165 -5.46 9.76 -2.35
C SER A 165 -4.71 11.00 -1.85
N ALA A 166 -3.37 10.91 -1.67
CA ALA A 166 -2.59 12.03 -1.16
C ALA A 166 -1.09 11.91 -1.43
N PHE A 167 -0.40 13.03 -1.25
CA PHE A 167 1.04 13.19 -1.36
C PHE A 167 1.58 13.83 -0.09
N ILE A 168 2.59 13.21 0.54
CA ILE A 168 3.26 13.72 1.73
C ILE A 168 4.60 14.28 1.30
N LEU A 169 4.90 15.50 1.73
CA LEU A 169 6.15 16.19 1.45
C LEU A 169 7.15 16.00 2.59
N GLU A 170 8.45 16.21 2.32
CA GLU A 170 9.51 16.13 3.34
C GLU A 170 9.34 17.21 4.45
N ASP A 171 8.66 18.32 4.15
CA ASP A 171 8.35 19.36 5.15
C ASP A 171 7.11 19.05 6.01
N GLY A 172 6.53 17.85 5.86
CA GLY A 172 5.40 17.36 6.64
C GLY A 172 4.02 17.72 6.08
N ARG A 173 3.92 18.58 5.07
CA ARG A 173 2.62 18.88 4.45
C ARG A 173 2.03 17.65 3.77
N ARG A 174 0.72 17.48 3.92
CA ARG A 174 -0.07 16.45 3.25
C ARG A 174 -1.01 17.10 2.25
N ILE A 175 -0.83 16.82 0.98
CA ILE A 175 -1.66 17.34 -0.12
C ILE A 175 -2.65 16.23 -0.49
N ALA A 176 -3.92 16.41 -0.12
CA ALA A 176 -4.96 15.41 -0.30
C ALA A 176 -5.84 15.73 -1.51
N VAL A 177 -6.09 14.73 -2.36
CA VAL A 177 -6.97 14.92 -3.52
C VAL A 177 -8.35 15.42 -3.07
N LYS A 178 -8.94 14.84 -2.01
CA LYS A 178 -10.27 15.21 -1.52
C LYS A 178 -10.39 16.68 -1.10
N GLY A 179 -9.44 17.17 -0.33
CA GLY A 179 -9.52 18.51 0.27
C GLY A 179 -8.93 19.59 -0.61
N ASP A 180 -7.77 19.30 -1.19
CA ASP A 180 -6.92 20.31 -1.79
C ASP A 180 -7.14 20.46 -3.30
N TRP A 181 -7.94 19.57 -3.91
CA TRP A 181 -8.30 19.66 -5.32
C TRP A 181 -8.91 21.03 -5.66
N ASN A 182 -9.87 21.50 -4.87
CA ASN A 182 -10.48 22.81 -5.01
C ASN A 182 -10.19 23.75 -3.82
N GLY A 183 -9.99 23.18 -2.60
CA GLY A 183 -9.84 23.92 -1.35
C GLY A 183 -8.40 24.28 -0.97
N GLY A 184 -7.40 23.67 -1.61
CA GLY A 184 -6.00 23.91 -1.31
C GLY A 184 -5.51 25.32 -1.70
N THR A 185 -4.29 25.66 -1.31
CA THR A 185 -3.61 26.87 -1.77
C THR A 185 -3.46 26.89 -3.30
N PRO A 186 -3.17 28.03 -3.93
CA PRO A 186 -2.93 28.07 -5.38
C PRO A 186 -1.84 27.09 -5.84
N GLY A 187 -0.75 26.92 -5.06
CA GLY A 187 0.32 25.97 -5.36
C GLY A 187 -0.12 24.52 -5.28
N GLU A 188 -0.91 24.14 -4.27
CA GLU A 188 -1.44 22.79 -4.09
C GLU A 188 -2.43 22.41 -5.21
N ARG A 189 -3.31 23.33 -5.57
CA ARG A 189 -4.22 23.13 -6.71
C ARG A 189 -3.45 22.97 -8.03
N ALA A 190 -2.46 23.83 -8.27
CA ALA A 190 -1.61 23.73 -9.47
C ALA A 190 -0.84 22.40 -9.50
N PHE A 191 -0.27 21.99 -8.37
CA PHE A 191 0.40 20.68 -8.22
C PHE A 191 -0.52 19.54 -8.61
N LEU A 192 -1.72 19.46 -8.02
CA LEU A 192 -2.67 18.36 -8.27
C LEU A 192 -3.10 18.31 -9.75
N ARG A 193 -3.31 19.46 -10.41
CA ARG A 193 -3.64 19.52 -11.85
C ARG A 193 -2.48 19.03 -12.71
N VAL A 194 -1.26 19.47 -12.44
CA VAL A 194 -0.06 19.04 -13.17
C VAL A 194 0.17 17.53 -12.99
N VAL A 195 -0.04 17.02 -11.78
CA VAL A 195 0.07 15.59 -11.46
C VAL A 195 -0.95 14.77 -12.26
N ARG A 196 -2.23 15.20 -12.29
CA ARG A 196 -3.27 14.58 -13.12
C ARG A 196 -2.90 14.62 -14.60
N ASP A 197 -2.52 15.77 -15.13
CA ASP A 197 -2.18 15.94 -16.55
C ASP A 197 -0.94 15.12 -16.96
N SER A 198 0.00 14.96 -16.05
CA SER A 198 1.14 14.05 -16.22
C SER A 198 0.72 12.58 -16.23
N ALA A 199 -0.28 12.20 -15.43
CA ALA A 199 -0.84 10.84 -15.45
C ALA A 199 -1.53 10.55 -16.78
N CYS A 200 -2.31 11.48 -17.33
CA CYS A 200 -3.01 11.35 -18.62
C CYS A 200 -2.07 11.09 -19.81
N LYS A 201 -0.78 11.41 -19.67
CA LYS A 201 0.24 11.15 -20.71
C LYS A 201 0.82 9.72 -20.62
N ARG A 202 0.49 8.95 -19.60
CA ARG A 202 1.14 7.66 -19.29
C ARG A 202 0.17 6.52 -19.05
N PHE A 203 -1.00 6.82 -18.51
CA PHE A 203 -2.04 5.86 -18.23
C PHE A 203 -3.12 5.91 -19.31
N GLY A 204 -3.74 4.77 -19.58
CA GLY A 204 -4.83 4.68 -20.54
C GLY A 204 -6.12 5.31 -20.05
N THR A 205 -6.44 5.16 -18.75
CA THR A 205 -7.58 5.81 -18.12
C THR A 205 -7.11 6.56 -16.88
N VAL A 206 -7.49 7.83 -16.77
CA VAL A 206 -7.29 8.66 -15.58
C VAL A 206 -8.61 9.31 -15.21
N LEU A 207 -9.08 9.05 -13.99
CA LEU A 207 -10.26 9.69 -13.43
C LEU A 207 -9.85 10.54 -12.22
N SER A 208 -10.41 11.73 -12.13
CA SER A 208 -10.12 12.71 -11.07
C SER A 208 -11.42 13.23 -10.46
N PRO A 209 -11.37 14.09 -9.45
CA PRO A 209 -12.55 14.76 -8.91
C PRO A 209 -13.40 15.54 -9.91
N GLU A 210 -12.89 15.76 -11.11
CA GLU A 210 -13.64 16.41 -12.21
C GLU A 210 -14.53 15.42 -13.00
N TYR A 211 -14.37 14.11 -12.77
CA TYR A 211 -15.13 13.11 -13.50
C TYR A 211 -16.52 12.85 -12.87
N ASP A 212 -16.54 12.38 -11.63
CA ASP A 212 -17.77 12.11 -10.90
C ASP A 212 -17.55 12.08 -9.37
N ALA A 213 -18.64 11.92 -8.61
CA ALA A 213 -18.62 11.89 -7.16
C ALA A 213 -17.88 10.68 -6.58
N ALA A 214 -17.79 9.57 -7.30
CA ALA A 214 -17.07 8.38 -6.84
C ALA A 214 -15.55 8.59 -6.84
N HIS A 215 -15.05 9.54 -7.63
CA HIS A 215 -13.64 9.92 -7.73
C HIS A 215 -13.31 11.24 -7.02
N ALA A 216 -14.21 11.74 -6.15
CA ALA A 216 -14.03 13.02 -5.46
C ALA A 216 -12.83 13.07 -4.51
N ASP A 217 -12.26 11.93 -4.13
CA ASP A 217 -11.22 11.82 -3.09
C ASP A 217 -9.93 11.13 -3.55
N HIS A 218 -9.81 10.75 -4.82
CA HIS A 218 -8.63 10.10 -5.35
C HIS A 218 -8.45 10.35 -6.86
N LEU A 219 -7.24 10.05 -7.35
CA LEU A 219 -6.95 9.87 -8.76
C LEU A 219 -6.95 8.38 -9.06
N HIS A 220 -7.86 7.91 -9.91
CA HIS A 220 -7.84 6.55 -10.44
C HIS A 220 -6.93 6.51 -11.67
N LEU A 221 -5.94 5.63 -11.64
CA LEU A 221 -4.90 5.49 -12.67
C LEU A 221 -4.91 4.05 -13.21
N GLU A 222 -5.35 3.84 -14.44
CA GLU A 222 -5.45 2.51 -15.06
C GLU A 222 -4.56 2.43 -16.30
N VAL A 223 -3.75 1.35 -16.39
CA VAL A 223 -2.98 1.06 -17.62
C VAL A 223 -3.87 0.47 -18.69
N GLY A 224 -3.55 0.69 -19.94
CA GLY A 224 -4.28 0.15 -21.11
C GLY A 224 -4.13 1.05 -22.32
N ASP A 225 -4.77 0.65 -23.41
CA ASP A 225 -4.68 1.32 -24.71
C ASP A 225 -5.71 2.46 -24.88
N SER A 226 -6.54 2.72 -23.85
CA SER A 226 -7.48 3.85 -23.91
C SER A 226 -6.72 5.17 -23.75
N SER A 227 -7.38 6.27 -24.07
CA SER A 227 -6.88 7.64 -23.86
C SER A 227 -7.95 8.48 -23.14
N PHE A 228 -8.58 7.90 -22.13
CA PHE A 228 -9.66 8.54 -21.39
C PHE A 228 -9.09 9.31 -20.17
N CYS A 229 -9.19 10.62 -20.18
CA CYS A 229 -8.69 11.50 -19.14
C CYS A 229 -9.77 12.51 -18.72
N ARG A 230 -10.23 12.44 -17.45
CA ARG A 230 -11.28 13.29 -16.89
C ARG A 230 -10.95 13.72 -15.45
#